data_b0e74f3ad7408d0c22e12aa76daf2846
#
_entry.id   b0e74f3ad7408d0c22e12aa76daf2846
#
_cell.length_a   1.000
_cell.length_b   1.000
_cell.length_c   1.000
_cell.angle_alpha   90.00
_cell.angle_beta   90.00
_cell.angle_gamma   90.00
#
_symmetry.space_group_name_H-M   'P 1'
#
loop_
_entity.id
_entity.type
_entity.pdbx_description
1 polymer ?
#
loop_
_entity_poly.entity_id
_entity_poly.type
_entity_poly.pdbx_seq_one_letter_code
_entity_poly.pdbx_strand_id
1 'polypeptide(L)'
;MKIMIVEDDKTIRDTVAEALGRWGFETIIIEQFDAVLTVYVNENPHLVLMDINLPAFDGFYWCRQIREVSNVPILFLSSRNTPMDMVMSMNMGGDDFIQKPFYTDVLVAKINALLRRTYSYMETSANVMTHNGVVLDLKDGDITCGDQKTELTRNEFKILTILMQHQGSIVSREQMMRGLWEDESFVDDNTLTVNITRLRKKLAELGRDDYITTKKGQGYMIP
;
A
#
# COMPACT_ATOMS: atom_id res chain seq x y z
N MET A 1 0.57 4.12 13.73
CA MET A 1 0.73 5.09 12.61
C MET A 1 0.88 6.47 13.20
N LYS A 2 1.76 7.32 12.61
CA LYS A 2 2.02 8.70 13.03
C LYS A 2 1.18 9.68 12.23
N ILE A 3 0.56 10.66 12.90
CA ILE A 3 -0.24 11.73 12.27
C ILE A 3 0.37 13.07 12.65
N MET A 4 0.74 13.87 11.67
CA MET A 4 1.26 15.22 11.86
C MET A 4 0.10 16.21 11.91
N ILE A 5 0.07 17.07 12.92
CA ILE A 5 -0.96 18.08 13.13
C ILE A 5 -0.34 19.47 12.94
N VAL A 6 -0.79 20.17 11.91
CA VAL A 6 -0.40 21.55 11.56
C VAL A 6 -1.61 22.44 11.77
N GLU A 7 -1.76 22.94 12.99
CA GLU A 7 -2.92 23.70 13.48
C GLU A 7 -2.41 24.73 14.50
N ASP A 8 -2.71 26.01 14.31
CA ASP A 8 -2.26 27.09 15.18
C ASP A 8 -3.17 27.32 16.39
N ASP A 9 -4.48 27.01 16.25
CA ASP A 9 -5.39 27.04 17.40
C ASP A 9 -5.07 25.89 18.37
N LYS A 10 -4.51 26.28 19.53
CA LYS A 10 -4.11 25.33 20.58
C LYS A 10 -5.28 24.45 21.04
N THR A 11 -6.49 24.99 21.13
CA THR A 11 -7.65 24.26 21.64
C THR A 11 -8.05 23.16 20.65
N ILE A 12 -8.08 23.47 19.36
CA ILE A 12 -8.39 22.51 18.29
C ILE A 12 -7.30 21.46 18.25
N ARG A 13 -6.05 21.87 18.24
CA ARG A 13 -4.87 21.01 18.19
C ARG A 13 -4.84 19.99 19.34
N ASP A 14 -5.01 20.45 20.58
CA ASP A 14 -4.97 19.60 21.77
C ASP A 14 -6.18 18.62 21.78
N THR A 15 -7.38 19.09 21.40
CA THR A 15 -8.56 18.25 21.25
C THR A 15 -8.38 17.15 20.20
N VAL A 16 -7.80 17.50 19.05
CA VAL A 16 -7.51 16.56 17.96
C VAL A 16 -6.46 15.54 18.41
N ALA A 17 -5.37 16.01 19.04
CA ALA A 17 -4.30 15.13 19.50
C ALA A 17 -4.80 14.12 20.56
N GLU A 18 -5.62 14.58 21.52
CA GLU A 18 -6.24 13.69 22.52
C GLU A 18 -7.16 12.65 21.87
N ALA A 19 -8.01 13.09 20.93
CA ALA A 19 -8.91 12.19 20.22
C ALA A 19 -8.13 11.12 19.45
N LEU A 20 -7.09 11.51 18.72
CA LEU A 20 -6.25 10.61 17.95
C LEU A 20 -5.49 9.61 18.86
N GLY A 21 -4.99 10.09 19.99
CA GLY A 21 -4.33 9.24 21.00
C GLY A 21 -5.26 8.14 21.53
N ARG A 22 -6.54 8.45 21.78
CA ARG A 22 -7.56 7.44 22.17
C ARG A 22 -7.80 6.36 21.13
N TRP A 23 -7.57 6.68 19.85
CA TRP A 23 -7.66 5.73 18.73
C TRP A 23 -6.33 5.03 18.42
N GLY A 24 -5.30 5.23 19.25
CA GLY A 24 -4.00 4.55 19.12
C GLY A 24 -3.07 5.15 18.06
N PHE A 25 -3.33 6.38 17.62
CA PHE A 25 -2.42 7.12 16.76
C PHE A 25 -1.35 7.84 17.57
N GLU A 26 -0.13 7.84 17.08
CA GLU A 26 0.95 8.72 17.53
C GLU A 26 0.78 10.08 16.84
N THR A 27 0.91 11.19 17.58
CA THR A 27 0.73 12.53 17.02
C THR A 27 2.03 13.33 17.07
N ILE A 28 2.30 14.04 15.97
CA ILE A 28 3.41 14.99 15.85
C ILE A 28 2.78 16.38 15.76
N ILE A 29 3.02 17.20 16.77
CA ILE A 29 2.47 18.56 16.86
C ILE A 29 3.48 19.55 16.30
N ILE A 30 3.04 20.40 15.36
CA ILE A 30 3.85 21.50 14.84
C ILE A 30 3.64 22.75 15.69
N GLU A 31 4.74 23.29 16.18
CA GLU A 31 4.78 24.56 16.91
C GLU A 31 5.49 25.66 16.13
N GLN A 32 6.36 25.30 15.18
CA GLN A 32 7.10 26.21 14.31
C GLN A 32 6.53 26.15 12.89
N PHE A 33 5.68 27.10 12.54
CA PHE A 33 4.94 27.13 11.28
C PHE A 33 5.77 27.60 10.07
N ASP A 34 7.02 27.96 10.27
CA ASP A 34 8.02 28.28 9.24
C ASP A 34 8.89 27.06 8.86
N ALA A 35 8.81 25.96 9.62
CA ALA A 35 9.65 24.78 9.47
C ALA A 35 8.85 23.48 9.21
N VAL A 36 7.60 23.56 8.76
CA VAL A 36 6.70 22.43 8.57
C VAL A 36 7.30 21.31 7.71
N LEU A 37 7.93 21.66 6.57
CA LEU A 37 8.55 20.68 5.69
C LEU A 37 9.75 19.98 6.35
N THR A 38 10.54 20.70 7.14
CA THR A 38 11.69 20.12 7.85
C THR A 38 11.25 19.07 8.86
N VAL A 39 10.21 19.38 9.64
CA VAL A 39 9.65 18.42 10.60
C VAL A 39 9.02 17.23 9.86
N TYR A 40 8.29 17.50 8.77
CA TYR A 40 7.72 16.45 7.93
C TYR A 40 8.76 15.43 7.47
N VAL A 41 9.87 15.90 6.90
CA VAL A 41 10.95 15.02 6.38
C VAL A 41 11.60 14.20 7.51
N ASN A 42 11.83 14.81 8.68
CA ASN A 42 12.47 14.13 9.80
C ASN A 42 11.57 13.08 10.46
N GLU A 43 10.29 13.37 10.60
CA GLU A 43 9.35 12.52 11.34
C GLU A 43 8.65 11.49 10.45
N ASN A 44 8.61 11.70 9.14
CA ASN A 44 7.99 10.82 8.14
C ASN A 44 6.58 10.34 8.55
N PRO A 45 5.61 11.25 8.74
CA PRO A 45 4.25 10.89 9.17
C PRO A 45 3.50 10.11 8.09
N HIS A 46 2.50 9.34 8.52
CA HIS A 46 1.63 8.57 7.62
C HIS A 46 0.42 9.39 7.11
N LEU A 47 0.11 10.51 7.74
CA LEU A 47 -0.94 11.44 7.33
C LEU A 47 -0.64 12.82 7.92
N VAL A 48 -1.01 13.86 7.19
CA VAL A 48 -0.92 15.25 7.64
C VAL A 48 -2.32 15.83 7.78
N LEU A 49 -2.64 16.35 8.96
CA LEU A 49 -3.76 17.27 9.18
C LEU A 49 -3.23 18.68 9.01
N MET A 50 -3.80 19.44 8.09
CA MET A 50 -3.29 20.74 7.68
C MET A 50 -4.37 21.80 7.79
N ASP A 51 -4.23 22.76 8.72
CA ASP A 51 -5.08 23.95 8.64
C ASP A 51 -4.71 24.80 7.43
N ILE A 52 -5.71 25.37 6.80
CA ILE A 52 -5.51 26.29 5.67
C ILE A 52 -4.99 27.64 6.18
N ASN A 53 -5.51 28.14 7.31
CA ASN A 53 -5.18 29.47 7.83
C ASN A 53 -4.09 29.38 8.89
N LEU A 54 -2.85 29.26 8.45
CA LEU A 54 -1.69 29.20 9.34
C LEU A 54 -0.95 30.56 9.37
N PRO A 55 -0.25 30.88 10.47
CA PRO A 55 0.66 32.01 10.50
C PRO A 55 1.84 31.78 9.56
N ALA A 56 2.42 32.83 9.02
CA ALA A 56 3.54 32.88 8.07
C ALA A 56 3.18 32.40 6.65
N PHE A 57 3.00 31.11 6.41
CA PHE A 57 2.60 30.54 5.13
C PHE A 57 1.31 29.73 5.31
N ASP A 58 0.38 29.83 4.36
CA ASP A 58 -0.89 29.09 4.43
C ASP A 58 -0.70 27.57 4.22
N GLY A 59 -1.73 26.80 4.56
CA GLY A 59 -1.69 25.34 4.40
C GLY A 59 -1.56 24.89 2.97
N PHE A 60 -1.99 25.69 1.99
CA PHE A 60 -1.83 25.37 0.57
C PHE A 60 -0.36 25.46 0.12
N TYR A 61 0.37 26.42 0.64
CA TYR A 61 1.80 26.54 0.42
C TYR A 61 2.52 25.27 0.92
N TRP A 62 2.25 24.86 2.18
CA TRP A 62 2.88 23.69 2.77
C TRP A 62 2.45 22.39 2.07
N CYS A 63 1.21 22.27 1.64
CA CYS A 63 0.74 21.15 0.85
C CYS A 63 1.57 20.99 -0.43
N ARG A 64 1.78 22.06 -1.19
CA ARG A 64 2.63 22.03 -2.39
C ARG A 64 4.07 21.63 -2.09
N GLN A 65 4.67 22.17 -1.02
CA GLN A 65 6.03 21.81 -0.63
C GLN A 65 6.16 20.32 -0.25
N ILE A 66 5.19 19.79 0.46
CA ILE A 66 5.14 18.35 0.78
C ILE A 66 4.95 17.52 -0.49
N ARG A 67 4.12 17.95 -1.44
CA ARG A 67 3.86 17.24 -2.71
C ARG A 67 5.09 17.16 -3.63
N GLU A 68 6.05 18.07 -3.52
CA GLU A 68 7.33 17.99 -4.25
C GLU A 68 8.17 16.78 -3.80
N VAL A 69 7.95 16.27 -2.59
CA VAL A 69 8.79 15.20 -2.00
C VAL A 69 7.99 13.96 -1.60
N SER A 70 6.65 14.00 -1.56
CA SER A 70 5.82 12.90 -1.05
C SER A 70 4.37 12.91 -1.53
N ASN A 71 3.79 11.70 -1.58
CA ASN A 71 2.35 11.46 -1.78
C ASN A 71 1.63 11.11 -0.46
N VAL A 72 2.15 11.51 0.70
CA VAL A 72 1.48 11.32 1.99
C VAL A 72 0.06 11.89 1.95
N PRO A 73 -0.97 11.21 2.49
CA PRO A 73 -2.32 11.78 2.50
C PRO A 73 -2.37 13.05 3.36
N ILE A 74 -2.99 14.11 2.81
CA ILE A 74 -3.19 15.40 3.46
C ILE A 74 -4.69 15.65 3.59
N LEU A 75 -5.18 15.79 4.83
CA LEU A 75 -6.54 16.18 5.16
C LEU A 75 -6.55 17.65 5.61
N PHE A 76 -7.21 18.51 4.84
CA PHE A 76 -7.34 19.91 5.21
C PHE A 76 -8.39 20.12 6.30
N LEU A 77 -8.03 20.95 7.29
CA LEU A 77 -8.94 21.51 8.27
C LEU A 77 -9.23 22.95 7.85
N SER A 78 -10.50 23.38 7.82
CA SER A 78 -10.82 24.72 7.34
C SER A 78 -12.02 25.36 8.03
N SER A 79 -11.86 26.62 8.40
CA SER A 79 -12.99 27.48 8.79
C SER A 79 -13.75 28.06 7.60
N ARG A 80 -13.22 27.89 6.38
CA ARG A 80 -13.86 28.33 5.14
C ARG A 80 -14.89 27.31 4.71
N ASN A 81 -16.08 27.78 4.29
CA ASN A 81 -17.24 26.93 4.03
C ASN A 81 -17.85 27.07 2.62
N THR A 82 -17.13 27.74 1.71
CA THR A 82 -17.63 27.86 0.34
C THR A 82 -17.29 26.62 -0.48
N PRO A 83 -18.15 26.23 -1.45
CA PRO A 83 -17.81 25.15 -2.38
C PRO A 83 -16.49 25.39 -3.12
N MET A 84 -16.12 26.66 -3.33
CA MET A 84 -14.89 27.04 -4.00
C MET A 84 -13.64 26.71 -3.16
N ASP A 85 -13.71 26.90 -1.83
CA ASP A 85 -12.61 26.55 -0.93
C ASP A 85 -12.35 25.04 -0.92
N MET A 86 -13.41 24.24 -0.99
CA MET A 86 -13.30 22.77 -1.09
C MET A 86 -12.63 22.35 -2.41
N VAL A 87 -13.07 22.91 -3.54
CA VAL A 87 -12.47 22.65 -4.86
C VAL A 87 -11.00 23.10 -4.87
N MET A 88 -10.70 24.24 -4.27
CA MET A 88 -9.33 24.76 -4.19
C MET A 88 -8.43 23.82 -3.36
N SER A 89 -8.92 23.32 -2.23
CA SER A 89 -8.18 22.37 -1.39
C SER A 89 -7.79 21.11 -2.15
N MET A 90 -8.69 20.56 -2.95
CA MET A 90 -8.41 19.37 -3.77
C MET A 90 -7.42 19.70 -4.91
N ASN A 91 -7.61 20.82 -5.60
CA ASN A 91 -6.71 21.23 -6.69
C ASN A 91 -5.28 21.55 -6.21
N MET A 92 -5.12 21.94 -4.94
CA MET A 92 -3.81 22.20 -4.34
C MET A 92 -3.09 20.94 -3.86
N GLY A 93 -3.70 19.77 -4.05
CA GLY A 93 -3.08 18.47 -3.74
C GLY A 93 -3.55 17.84 -2.42
N GLY A 94 -4.63 18.36 -1.80
CA GLY A 94 -5.27 17.69 -0.67
C GLY A 94 -6.03 16.44 -1.11
N ASP A 95 -6.09 15.45 -0.23
CA ASP A 95 -6.79 14.19 -0.47
C ASP A 95 -8.21 14.19 0.09
N ASP A 96 -8.48 15.01 1.08
CA ASP A 96 -9.81 15.23 1.64
C ASP A 96 -9.83 16.57 2.42
N PHE A 97 -11.01 16.92 2.90
CA PHE A 97 -11.29 18.19 3.55
C PHE A 97 -12.31 17.98 4.68
N ILE A 98 -12.17 18.72 5.78
CA ILE A 98 -13.15 18.78 6.85
C ILE A 98 -13.35 20.23 7.29
N GLN A 99 -14.63 20.64 7.40
CA GLN A 99 -15.00 21.98 7.81
C GLN A 99 -15.03 22.11 9.34
N LYS A 100 -14.46 23.19 9.87
CA LYS A 100 -14.57 23.59 11.27
C LYS A 100 -15.90 24.36 11.51
N PRO A 101 -16.62 24.12 12.63
CA PRO A 101 -16.34 23.10 13.65
C PRO A 101 -16.72 21.69 13.19
N PHE A 102 -15.95 20.68 13.61
CA PHE A 102 -16.18 19.28 13.27
C PHE A 102 -16.30 18.39 14.52
N TYR A 103 -16.97 17.27 14.37
CA TYR A 103 -16.96 16.21 15.37
C TYR A 103 -15.70 15.37 15.23
N THR A 104 -15.05 15.04 16.34
CA THR A 104 -13.82 14.23 16.37
C THR A 104 -14.00 12.85 15.74
N ASP A 105 -15.16 12.22 15.92
CA ASP A 105 -15.48 10.92 15.32
C ASP A 105 -15.53 10.99 13.78
N VAL A 106 -16.02 12.10 13.21
CA VAL A 106 -16.02 12.33 11.76
C VAL A 106 -14.60 12.53 11.24
N LEU A 107 -13.77 13.28 11.97
CA LEU A 107 -12.36 13.45 11.66
C LEU A 107 -11.63 12.11 11.64
N VAL A 108 -11.79 11.29 12.68
CA VAL A 108 -11.16 9.96 12.79
C VAL A 108 -11.65 9.03 11.68
N ALA A 109 -12.94 9.06 11.33
CA ALA A 109 -13.47 8.25 10.23
C ALA A 109 -12.83 8.62 8.88
N LYS A 110 -12.63 9.92 8.61
CA LYS A 110 -11.94 10.42 7.40
C LYS A 110 -10.46 10.00 7.38
N ILE A 111 -9.76 10.16 8.50
CA ILE A 111 -8.36 9.72 8.66
C ILE A 111 -8.23 8.23 8.35
N ASN A 112 -9.06 7.39 8.98
CA ASN A 112 -9.04 5.94 8.73
C ASN A 112 -9.33 5.59 7.27
N ALA A 113 -10.25 6.32 6.61
CA ALA A 113 -10.54 6.11 5.19
C ALA A 113 -9.34 6.47 4.30
N LEU A 114 -8.65 7.58 4.58
CA LEU A 114 -7.45 7.99 3.85
C LEU A 114 -6.30 7.01 4.07
N LEU A 115 -6.01 6.64 5.31
CA LEU A 115 -4.95 5.68 5.64
C LEU A 115 -5.21 4.32 4.98
N ARG A 116 -6.45 3.84 4.99
CA ARG A 116 -6.83 2.60 4.30
C ARG A 116 -6.61 2.69 2.80
N ARG A 117 -7.03 3.78 2.14
CA ARG A 117 -6.82 3.97 0.70
C ARG A 117 -5.33 4.03 0.35
N THR A 118 -4.53 4.72 1.16
CA THR A 118 -3.11 4.93 0.86
C THR A 118 -2.26 3.71 1.19
N TYR A 119 -2.50 3.07 2.33
CA TYR A 119 -1.60 2.03 2.84
C TYR A 119 -2.18 0.62 2.76
N SER A 120 -3.48 0.40 3.08
CA SER A 120 -4.04 -0.95 3.07
C SER A 120 -4.31 -1.46 1.65
N TYR A 121 -4.65 -0.59 0.71
CA TYR A 121 -4.71 -0.99 -0.70
C TYR A 121 -3.33 -1.17 -1.33
N MET A 122 -2.29 -0.45 -0.86
CA MET A 122 -0.90 -0.72 -1.24
C MET A 122 -0.40 -2.03 -0.63
N GLU A 123 -0.74 -2.34 0.63
CA GLU A 123 -0.42 -3.64 1.25
C GLU A 123 -1.15 -4.79 0.55
N THR A 124 -2.39 -4.62 0.12
CA THR A 124 -3.10 -5.62 -0.68
C THR A 124 -2.46 -5.78 -2.05
N SER A 125 -2.00 -4.70 -2.68
CA SER A 125 -1.26 -4.76 -3.96
C SER A 125 0.17 -5.28 -3.78
N ALA A 126 0.82 -5.03 -2.63
CA ALA A 126 2.13 -5.58 -2.30
C ALA A 126 2.06 -7.05 -1.89
N ASN A 127 0.89 -7.53 -1.43
CA ASN A 127 0.67 -8.92 -1.01
C ASN A 127 0.02 -9.78 -2.07
N VAL A 128 -0.21 -9.29 -3.28
CA VAL A 128 -0.72 -10.09 -4.38
C VAL A 128 0.10 -9.87 -5.64
N MET A 129 0.33 -10.94 -6.37
CA MET A 129 0.87 -10.90 -7.73
C MET A 129 -0.24 -11.29 -8.70
N THR A 130 -0.42 -10.51 -9.76
CA THR A 130 -1.48 -10.77 -10.75
C THR A 130 -0.87 -10.92 -12.13
N HIS A 131 -1.23 -11.99 -12.82
CA HIS A 131 -0.83 -12.21 -14.21
C HIS A 131 -1.88 -13.05 -14.93
N ASN A 132 -2.29 -12.61 -16.13
CA ASN A 132 -3.26 -13.31 -16.98
C ASN A 132 -4.50 -13.82 -16.22
N GLY A 133 -5.05 -13.01 -15.28
CA GLY A 133 -6.26 -13.34 -14.51
C GLY A 133 -6.05 -14.35 -13.38
N VAL A 134 -4.82 -14.77 -13.11
CA VAL A 134 -4.44 -15.50 -11.89
C VAL A 134 -3.93 -14.50 -10.87
N VAL A 135 -4.46 -14.53 -9.67
CA VAL A 135 -4.05 -13.73 -8.51
C VAL A 135 -3.41 -14.65 -7.50
N LEU A 136 -2.14 -14.45 -7.19
CA LEU A 136 -1.39 -15.14 -6.13
C LEU A 136 -1.38 -14.26 -4.90
N ASP A 137 -1.97 -14.72 -3.79
CA ASP A 137 -1.85 -14.07 -2.49
C ASP A 137 -0.54 -14.48 -1.81
N LEU A 138 0.34 -13.50 -1.60
CA LEU A 138 1.68 -13.73 -1.01
C LEU A 138 1.62 -13.94 0.50
N LYS A 139 0.52 -13.57 1.15
CA LYS A 139 0.33 -13.71 2.59
C LYS A 139 -0.27 -15.09 2.93
N ASP A 140 -1.35 -15.45 2.25
CA ASP A 140 -2.10 -16.66 2.54
C ASP A 140 -1.58 -17.87 1.74
N GLY A 141 -0.84 -17.65 0.65
CA GLY A 141 -0.26 -18.70 -0.19
C GLY A 141 -1.25 -19.37 -1.13
N ASP A 142 -2.35 -18.68 -1.44
CA ASP A 142 -3.41 -19.16 -2.31
C ASP A 142 -3.32 -18.57 -3.71
N ILE A 143 -3.94 -19.24 -4.68
CA ILE A 143 -4.26 -18.67 -6.01
C ILE A 143 -5.75 -18.54 -6.20
N THR A 144 -6.15 -17.45 -6.85
CA THR A 144 -7.55 -17.17 -7.24
C THR A 144 -7.63 -16.87 -8.73
N CYS A 145 -8.66 -17.37 -9.40
CA CYS A 145 -9.01 -17.03 -10.77
C CYS A 145 -10.54 -16.89 -10.90
N GLY A 146 -11.03 -15.66 -11.15
CA GLY A 146 -12.47 -15.37 -11.03
C GLY A 146 -12.97 -15.64 -9.61
N ASP A 147 -14.01 -16.45 -9.48
CA ASP A 147 -14.60 -16.82 -8.17
C ASP A 147 -14.02 -18.12 -7.56
N GLN A 148 -13.04 -18.73 -8.23
CA GLN A 148 -12.43 -19.99 -7.76
C GLN A 148 -11.11 -19.72 -7.04
N LYS A 149 -10.90 -20.41 -5.91
CA LYS A 149 -9.71 -20.30 -5.06
C LYS A 149 -9.12 -21.68 -4.78
N THR A 150 -7.78 -21.78 -4.75
CA THR A 150 -7.06 -23.02 -4.45
C THR A 150 -5.82 -22.73 -3.64
N GLU A 151 -5.59 -23.48 -2.57
CA GLU A 151 -4.37 -23.42 -1.76
C GLU A 151 -3.18 -24.06 -2.47
N LEU A 152 -2.01 -23.45 -2.33
CA LEU A 152 -0.74 -23.98 -2.81
C LEU A 152 0.06 -24.59 -1.66
N THR A 153 0.79 -25.67 -1.96
CA THR A 153 1.86 -26.10 -1.06
C THR A 153 3.01 -25.09 -1.08
N ARG A 154 3.87 -25.11 -0.06
CA ARG A 154 5.02 -24.22 0.06
C ARG A 154 5.89 -24.17 -1.21
N ASN A 155 6.17 -25.33 -1.82
CA ASN A 155 7.00 -25.39 -3.01
C ASN A 155 6.26 -24.92 -4.27
N GLU A 156 4.98 -25.24 -4.43
CA GLU A 156 4.13 -24.71 -5.51
C GLU A 156 4.03 -23.19 -5.44
N PHE A 157 3.85 -22.63 -4.25
CA PHE A 157 3.81 -21.19 -4.00
C PHE A 157 5.13 -20.51 -4.40
N LYS A 158 6.27 -21.02 -3.94
CA LYS A 158 7.59 -20.48 -4.31
C LYS A 158 7.83 -20.53 -5.82
N ILE A 159 7.52 -21.65 -6.46
CA ILE A 159 7.65 -21.81 -7.91
C ILE A 159 6.82 -20.78 -8.66
N LEU A 160 5.54 -20.62 -8.28
CA LEU A 160 4.66 -19.66 -8.94
C LEU A 160 5.13 -18.22 -8.70
N THR A 161 5.56 -17.89 -7.49
CA THR A 161 6.13 -16.57 -7.17
C THR A 161 7.32 -16.24 -8.06
N ILE A 162 8.29 -17.16 -8.19
CA ILE A 162 9.47 -16.97 -9.04
C ILE A 162 9.04 -16.77 -10.51
N LEU A 163 8.10 -17.56 -11.02
CA LEU A 163 7.62 -17.42 -12.39
C LEU A 163 6.91 -16.09 -12.62
N MET A 164 6.07 -15.65 -11.68
CA MET A 164 5.36 -14.39 -11.78
C MET A 164 6.30 -13.17 -11.67
N GLN A 165 7.39 -13.27 -10.90
CA GLN A 165 8.43 -12.23 -10.86
C GLN A 165 9.18 -12.08 -12.18
N HIS A 166 9.26 -13.17 -12.98
CA HIS A 166 9.97 -13.21 -14.25
C HIS A 166 9.04 -13.45 -15.45
N GLN A 167 7.80 -12.91 -15.38
CA GLN A 167 6.81 -13.05 -16.44
C GLN A 167 7.38 -12.66 -17.82
N GLY A 168 7.01 -13.42 -18.84
CA GLY A 168 7.53 -13.24 -20.19
C GLY A 168 8.97 -13.69 -20.41
N SER A 169 9.66 -14.14 -19.35
CA SER A 169 11.06 -14.60 -19.40
C SER A 169 11.19 -16.06 -19.03
N ILE A 170 12.25 -16.72 -19.53
CA ILE A 170 12.54 -18.10 -19.19
C ILE A 170 13.31 -18.13 -17.86
N VAL A 171 12.78 -18.85 -16.88
CA VAL A 171 13.47 -19.14 -15.62
C VAL A 171 14.12 -20.52 -15.74
N SER A 172 15.43 -20.58 -15.58
CA SER A 172 16.16 -21.85 -15.70
C SER A 172 15.83 -22.79 -14.53
N ARG A 173 15.99 -24.11 -14.78
CA ARG A 173 15.80 -25.12 -13.71
C ARG A 173 16.70 -24.84 -12.50
N GLU A 174 17.94 -24.43 -12.75
CA GLU A 174 18.88 -24.07 -11.70
C GLU A 174 18.44 -22.87 -10.87
N GLN A 175 17.92 -21.81 -11.50
CA GLN A 175 17.34 -20.65 -10.78
C GLN A 175 16.14 -21.07 -9.94
N MET A 176 15.24 -21.93 -10.47
CA MET A 176 14.11 -22.48 -9.73
C MET A 176 14.56 -23.25 -8.49
N MET A 177 15.52 -24.16 -8.66
CA MET A 177 16.06 -24.96 -7.57
C MET A 177 16.74 -24.09 -6.50
N ARG A 178 17.52 -23.08 -6.88
CA ARG A 178 18.10 -22.12 -5.91
C ARG A 178 17.03 -21.42 -5.07
N GLY A 179 15.95 -20.94 -5.68
CA GLY A 179 14.87 -20.31 -4.94
C GLY A 179 14.11 -21.25 -4.02
N LEU A 180 14.15 -22.54 -4.27
CA LEU A 180 13.58 -23.56 -3.38
C LEU A 180 14.54 -23.95 -2.24
N TRP A 181 15.85 -23.88 -2.43
CA TRP A 181 16.88 -24.33 -1.47
C TRP A 181 17.08 -23.43 -0.26
N GLU A 182 16.66 -22.19 -0.28
CA GLU A 182 16.88 -21.27 0.86
C GLU A 182 16.31 -21.77 2.19
N ASP A 183 15.40 -22.77 2.16
CA ASP A 183 14.74 -23.30 3.36
C ASP A 183 14.81 -24.84 3.52
N GLU A 184 15.21 -25.60 2.50
CA GLU A 184 15.26 -27.07 2.56
C GLU A 184 16.59 -27.61 2.02
N SER A 185 17.22 -28.47 2.77
CA SER A 185 18.60 -28.95 2.52
C SER A 185 18.78 -29.83 1.28
N PHE A 186 17.75 -30.18 0.51
CA PHE A 186 17.87 -30.92 -0.74
C PHE A 186 16.58 -30.90 -1.59
N VAL A 187 16.51 -30.08 -2.62
CA VAL A 187 15.50 -30.18 -3.69
C VAL A 187 16.19 -30.71 -4.95
N ASP A 188 15.82 -31.90 -5.38
CA ASP A 188 16.35 -32.49 -6.61
C ASP A 188 15.48 -32.08 -7.83
N ASP A 189 15.98 -32.40 -9.03
CA ASP A 189 15.32 -32.08 -10.30
C ASP A 189 13.96 -32.80 -10.47
N ASN A 190 13.79 -33.96 -9.84
CA ASN A 190 12.54 -34.71 -9.82
C ASN A 190 11.50 -33.98 -8.98
N THR A 191 11.89 -33.46 -7.81
CA THR A 191 11.02 -32.68 -6.93
C THR A 191 10.47 -31.41 -7.63
N LEU A 192 11.33 -30.70 -8.36
CA LEU A 192 10.89 -29.54 -9.18
C LEU A 192 9.87 -30.00 -10.23
N THR A 193 10.11 -31.05 -10.97
CA THR A 193 9.23 -31.55 -12.03
C THR A 193 7.87 -31.97 -11.48
N VAL A 194 7.83 -32.65 -10.33
CA VAL A 194 6.58 -33.05 -9.66
C VAL A 194 5.79 -31.85 -9.22
N ASN A 195 6.42 -30.85 -8.61
CA ASN A 195 5.72 -29.64 -8.15
C ASN A 195 5.18 -28.80 -9.33
N ILE A 196 5.93 -28.67 -10.43
CA ILE A 196 5.44 -28.03 -11.67
C ILE A 196 4.19 -28.76 -12.21
N THR A 197 4.22 -30.10 -12.22
CA THR A 197 3.07 -30.89 -12.70
C THR A 197 1.84 -30.69 -11.83
N ARG A 198 2.01 -30.68 -10.50
CA ARG A 198 0.91 -30.42 -9.55
C ARG A 198 0.36 -29.01 -9.69
N LEU A 199 1.23 -28.04 -9.82
CA LEU A 199 0.84 -26.64 -10.00
C LEU A 199 0.06 -26.43 -11.31
N ARG A 200 0.50 -27.04 -12.42
CA ARG A 200 -0.25 -27.03 -13.68
C ARG A 200 -1.64 -27.61 -13.53
N LYS A 201 -1.77 -28.73 -12.81
CA LYS A 201 -3.08 -29.35 -12.55
C LYS A 201 -4.02 -28.38 -11.81
N LYS A 202 -3.54 -27.74 -10.74
CA LYS A 202 -4.32 -26.75 -9.98
C LYS A 202 -4.71 -25.54 -10.85
N LEU A 203 -3.80 -25.03 -11.68
CA LEU A 203 -4.12 -23.94 -12.60
C LEU A 203 -5.13 -24.36 -13.67
N ALA A 204 -5.05 -25.56 -14.20
CA ALA A 204 -6.05 -26.10 -15.14
C ALA A 204 -7.43 -26.25 -14.49
N GLU A 205 -7.52 -26.69 -13.23
CA GLU A 205 -8.77 -26.75 -12.45
C GLU A 205 -9.40 -25.35 -12.27
N LEU A 206 -8.60 -24.28 -12.30
CA LEU A 206 -9.04 -22.89 -12.30
C LEU A 206 -9.29 -22.30 -13.72
N GLY A 207 -9.32 -23.17 -14.75
CA GLY A 207 -9.53 -22.76 -16.14
C GLY A 207 -8.33 -22.09 -16.79
N ARG A 208 -7.11 -22.34 -16.29
CA ARG A 208 -5.86 -21.78 -16.80
C ARG A 208 -4.95 -22.89 -17.32
N ASP A 209 -5.41 -23.55 -18.40
CA ASP A 209 -4.61 -24.51 -19.16
C ASP A 209 -3.39 -23.80 -19.77
N ASP A 210 -2.26 -24.51 -19.85
CA ASP A 210 -1.01 -24.02 -20.44
C ASP A 210 -0.41 -22.73 -19.82
N TYR A 211 -0.85 -22.36 -18.62
CA TYR A 211 -0.32 -21.18 -17.90
C TYR A 211 1.19 -21.24 -17.68
N ILE A 212 1.75 -22.43 -17.44
CA ILE A 212 3.20 -22.65 -17.32
C ILE A 212 3.71 -23.43 -18.52
N THR A 213 4.55 -22.80 -19.33
CA THR A 213 5.15 -23.41 -20.53
C THR A 213 6.55 -23.97 -20.21
N THR A 214 6.86 -25.17 -20.72
CA THR A 214 8.21 -25.73 -20.69
C THR A 214 8.99 -25.31 -21.93
N LYS A 215 10.15 -24.69 -21.74
CA LYS A 215 11.12 -24.45 -22.81
C LYS A 215 12.18 -25.53 -22.72
N LYS A 216 12.12 -26.49 -23.64
CA LYS A 216 12.95 -27.72 -23.65
C LYS A 216 14.45 -27.38 -23.50
N GLY A 217 15.11 -27.97 -22.52
CA GLY A 217 16.53 -27.77 -22.25
C GLY A 217 16.87 -26.40 -21.60
N GLN A 218 15.91 -25.52 -21.37
CA GLN A 218 16.14 -24.17 -20.81
C GLN A 218 15.48 -23.98 -19.46
N GLY A 219 14.19 -24.33 -19.32
CA GLY A 219 13.47 -24.11 -18.07
C GLY A 219 11.96 -23.95 -18.26
N TYR A 220 11.36 -23.09 -17.45
CA TYR A 220 9.93 -22.81 -17.44
C TYR A 220 9.67 -21.31 -17.59
N MET A 221 8.49 -20.96 -18.12
CA MET A 221 8.02 -19.57 -18.21
C MET A 221 6.52 -19.49 -18.11
N ILE A 222 6.02 -18.35 -17.70
CA ILE A 222 4.66 -17.90 -17.94
C ILE A 222 4.70 -16.81 -19.01
N PRO A 223 3.86 -16.93 -20.10
CA PRO A 223 3.89 -16.05 -21.26
C PRO A 223 3.34 -14.65 -20.93
#